data_2aa0ecf89685c6fcf16f2532297f5f33
#
_entry.id   2aa0ecf89685c6fcf16f2532297f5f33
#
_cell.length_a   1.000
_cell.length_b   1.000
_cell.length_c   1.000
_cell.angle_alpha   90.00
_cell.angle_beta   90.00
_cell.angle_gamma   90.00
#
_symmetry.space_group_name_H-M   'P 1'
#
loop_
_entity.id
_entity.type
_entity.pdbx_description
1 polymer ?
#
loop_
_entity_poly.entity_id
_entity_poly.type
_entity_poly.pdbx_seq_one_letter_code
_entity_poly.pdbx_strand_id
1 'polypeptide(L)'
;LPFRYRGVEGRLRAQGDLEGGSVALSTPFGALRGAGAWRALALEGSGDLPALGPWTLKGEADLFALAYRSEAALPRAGLVLELSGKGAALRFTGEAPGLALAGGYGEGLALSLFARGYDLAPFGLPARLWGDWGLEGGRLRVETPYGQAVLEGTALLRARLFLKGPYLEGEGEVFPEGLSLRFSGRYRAGGVAVEGEGGGGGPWGALRFRLAGEARVPYLEPLPFRGEVEVADGVRYRLQGPRAPGGEGA
;
A
#
# COMPACT_ATOMS: atom_id res chain seq x y z
N LEU A 1 26.81 -18.05 -0.56
CA LEU A 1 26.40 -17.85 -1.96
C LEU A 1 25.64 -16.53 -2.08
N PRO A 2 26.12 -15.57 -2.89
CA PRO A 2 25.30 -14.44 -3.28
C PRO A 2 24.21 -14.91 -4.27
N PHE A 3 23.05 -14.30 -4.22
CA PHE A 3 21.97 -14.53 -5.19
C PHE A 3 21.26 -13.22 -5.53
N ARG A 4 20.60 -13.22 -6.68
CA ARG A 4 19.71 -12.14 -7.11
C ARG A 4 18.40 -12.72 -7.60
N TYR A 5 17.30 -12.30 -7.02
CA TYR A 5 15.97 -12.75 -7.41
C TYR A 5 15.03 -11.56 -7.55
N ARG A 6 14.44 -11.35 -8.74
CA ARG A 6 13.54 -10.24 -9.07
C ARG A 6 14.05 -8.86 -8.64
N GLY A 7 15.36 -8.61 -8.81
CA GLY A 7 15.99 -7.34 -8.44
C GLY A 7 16.43 -7.24 -6.98
N VAL A 8 16.07 -8.20 -6.13
CA VAL A 8 16.52 -8.25 -4.74
C VAL A 8 17.82 -9.04 -4.67
N GLU A 9 18.86 -8.41 -4.15
CA GLU A 9 20.15 -9.06 -3.89
C GLU A 9 20.18 -9.63 -2.47
N GLY A 10 20.77 -10.80 -2.32
CA GLY A 10 20.87 -11.43 -1.01
C GLY A 10 22.10 -12.34 -0.91
N ARG A 11 22.34 -12.80 0.30
CA ARG A 11 23.41 -13.76 0.61
C ARG A 11 22.83 -14.93 1.40
N LEU A 12 23.10 -16.13 0.92
CA LEU A 12 22.80 -17.38 1.61
C LEU A 12 24.11 -17.99 2.12
N ARG A 13 24.13 -18.37 3.39
CA ARG A 13 25.20 -19.15 4.02
C ARG A 13 24.57 -20.40 4.61
N ALA A 14 25.23 -21.53 4.45
CA ALA A 14 24.85 -22.78 5.10
C ALA A 14 26.12 -23.47 5.61
N GLN A 15 26.05 -24.04 6.81
CA GLN A 15 27.12 -24.78 7.45
C GLN A 15 26.52 -25.88 8.31
N GLY A 16 27.09 -27.06 8.28
CA GLY A 16 26.61 -28.18 9.10
C GLY A 16 27.23 -29.50 8.69
N ASP A 17 26.74 -30.57 9.29
CA ASP A 17 27.07 -31.97 9.03
C ASP A 17 25.80 -32.76 8.64
N LEU A 18 25.83 -34.09 8.79
CA LEU A 18 24.70 -34.96 8.44
C LEU A 18 23.50 -34.85 9.42
N GLU A 19 23.73 -34.40 10.65
CA GLU A 19 22.72 -34.37 11.70
C GLU A 19 22.04 -33.01 11.80
N GLY A 20 22.80 -31.92 11.55
CA GLY A 20 22.26 -30.58 11.67
C GLY A 20 23.24 -29.50 11.27
N GLY A 21 22.83 -28.24 11.47
CA GLY A 21 23.65 -27.12 11.11
C GLY A 21 22.99 -25.77 11.26
N SER A 22 23.45 -24.82 10.48
CA SER A 22 22.89 -23.47 10.43
C SER A 22 22.73 -22.97 9.01
N VAL A 23 21.69 -22.20 8.78
CA VAL A 23 21.41 -21.50 7.54
C VAL A 23 21.18 -20.03 7.86
N ALA A 24 21.74 -19.14 7.07
CA ALA A 24 21.50 -17.70 7.19
C ALA A 24 21.23 -17.09 5.83
N LEU A 25 20.12 -16.37 5.73
CA LEU A 25 19.71 -15.59 4.58
C LEU A 25 19.73 -14.11 4.97
N SER A 26 20.37 -13.26 4.18
CA SER A 26 20.30 -11.82 4.35
C SER A 26 19.91 -11.13 3.06
N THR A 27 19.05 -10.12 3.17
CA THR A 27 18.55 -9.27 2.08
C THR A 27 18.55 -7.81 2.55
N PRO A 28 18.31 -6.82 1.68
CA PRO A 28 18.08 -5.43 2.10
C PRO A 28 16.90 -5.25 3.06
N PHE A 29 15.96 -6.19 3.08
CA PHE A 29 14.74 -6.12 3.89
C PHE A 29 14.85 -6.84 5.23
N GLY A 30 15.99 -7.49 5.52
CA GLY A 30 16.22 -8.18 6.77
C GLY A 30 17.01 -9.48 6.63
N ALA A 31 17.09 -10.19 7.72
CA ALA A 31 17.80 -11.45 7.81
C ALA A 31 16.93 -12.56 8.42
N LEU A 32 17.11 -13.77 7.94
CA LEU A 32 16.56 -15.01 8.49
C LEU A 32 17.70 -15.94 8.87
N ARG A 33 17.63 -16.56 10.03
CA ARG A 33 18.58 -17.57 10.49
C ARG A 33 17.84 -18.81 10.88
N GLY A 34 18.45 -19.96 10.59
CA GLY A 34 17.98 -21.25 11.07
C GLY A 34 19.13 -22.00 11.72
N ALA A 35 18.89 -22.67 12.83
CA ALA A 35 19.89 -23.50 13.50
C ALA A 35 19.27 -24.71 14.20
N GLY A 36 19.96 -25.83 14.23
CA GLY A 36 19.51 -27.06 14.88
C GLY A 36 19.65 -28.29 13.99
N ALA A 37 18.93 -29.35 14.35
CA ALA A 37 18.85 -30.54 13.53
C ALA A 37 18.10 -30.25 12.21
N TRP A 38 18.48 -30.89 11.09
CA TRP A 38 17.84 -30.64 9.79
C TRP A 38 16.35 -30.98 9.75
N ARG A 39 15.86 -31.83 10.68
CA ARG A 39 14.44 -32.15 10.84
C ARG A 39 13.68 -31.23 11.81
N ALA A 40 14.42 -30.38 12.55
CA ALA A 40 13.84 -29.46 13.53
C ALA A 40 14.73 -28.21 13.61
N LEU A 41 14.84 -27.51 12.50
CA LEU A 41 15.63 -26.29 12.40
C LEU A 41 14.82 -25.12 12.97
N ALA A 42 15.26 -24.56 14.08
CA ALA A 42 14.64 -23.37 14.63
C ALA A 42 14.92 -22.17 13.72
N LEU A 43 13.89 -21.43 13.36
CA LEU A 43 13.96 -20.25 12.47
C LEU A 43 13.76 -18.98 13.29
N GLU A 44 14.61 -17.99 13.06
CA GLU A 44 14.46 -16.64 13.57
C GLU A 44 14.78 -15.62 12.48
N GLY A 45 13.97 -14.58 12.38
CA GLY A 45 14.20 -13.52 11.41
C GLY A 45 13.76 -12.17 11.92
N SER A 46 14.36 -11.14 11.34
CA SER A 46 13.96 -9.76 11.58
C SER A 46 14.43 -8.85 10.45
N GLY A 47 13.79 -7.70 10.31
CA GLY A 47 14.16 -6.71 9.32
C GLY A 47 13.20 -5.55 9.31
N ASP A 48 13.25 -4.80 8.22
CA ASP A 48 12.37 -3.65 7.96
C ASP A 48 11.83 -3.72 6.53
N LEU A 49 10.52 -3.62 6.38
CA LEU A 49 9.85 -3.60 5.08
C LEU A 49 9.47 -2.16 4.73
N PRO A 50 9.75 -1.68 3.50
CA PRO A 50 9.28 -0.39 3.04
C PRO A 50 7.77 -0.23 3.29
N ALA A 51 7.35 0.90 3.85
CA ALA A 51 5.99 1.25 4.24
C ALA A 51 5.35 0.42 5.37
N LEU A 52 5.71 -0.85 5.57
CA LEU A 52 5.15 -1.71 6.63
C LEU A 52 5.94 -1.63 7.93
N GLY A 53 7.22 -1.22 7.87
CA GLY A 53 8.11 -1.08 9.02
C GLY A 53 8.74 -2.40 9.48
N PRO A 54 9.18 -2.45 10.74
CA PRO A 54 9.89 -3.60 11.28
C PRO A 54 9.04 -4.87 11.28
N TRP A 55 9.70 -6.00 11.06
CA TRP A 55 9.09 -7.32 11.17
C TRP A 55 9.99 -8.28 11.96
N THR A 56 9.38 -9.26 12.58
CA THR A 56 10.07 -10.38 13.22
C THR A 56 9.42 -11.69 12.78
N LEU A 57 10.20 -12.78 12.79
CA LEU A 57 9.72 -14.13 12.46
C LEU A 57 10.34 -15.13 13.42
N LYS A 58 9.54 -16.09 13.87
CA LYS A 58 9.98 -17.26 14.61
C LYS A 58 9.28 -18.51 14.07
N GLY A 59 9.96 -19.64 14.07
CA GLY A 59 9.36 -20.85 13.56
C GLY A 59 10.29 -22.04 13.54
N GLU A 60 9.86 -23.07 12.83
CA GLU A 60 10.59 -24.31 12.65
C GLU A 60 10.52 -24.78 11.20
N ALA A 61 11.56 -25.46 10.74
CA ALA A 61 11.59 -26.11 9.44
C ALA A 61 12.15 -27.53 9.54
N ASP A 62 11.54 -28.44 8.78
CA ASP A 62 12.08 -29.77 8.48
C ASP A 62 12.58 -29.76 7.03
N LEU A 63 13.89 -29.76 6.85
CA LEU A 63 14.50 -29.68 5.51
C LEU A 63 14.39 -31.01 4.75
N PHE A 64 14.22 -32.16 5.42
CA PHE A 64 13.99 -33.42 4.74
C PHE A 64 12.55 -33.56 4.24
N ALA A 65 11.59 -33.13 5.04
CA ALA A 65 10.19 -33.09 4.62
C ALA A 65 9.87 -31.86 3.76
N LEU A 66 10.81 -30.91 3.63
CA LEU A 66 10.61 -29.58 3.02
C LEU A 66 9.40 -28.85 3.64
N ALA A 67 9.19 -29.01 4.92
CA ALA A 67 8.05 -28.45 5.63
C ALA A 67 8.51 -27.35 6.58
N TYR A 68 7.67 -26.34 6.75
CA TYR A 68 7.93 -25.25 7.68
C TYR A 68 6.64 -24.73 8.33
N ARG A 69 6.79 -24.22 9.53
CA ARG A 69 5.76 -23.46 10.23
C ARG A 69 6.43 -22.29 10.95
N SER A 70 5.88 -21.10 10.79
CA SER A 70 6.42 -19.91 11.44
C SER A 70 5.33 -18.89 11.73
N GLU A 71 5.61 -18.03 12.69
CA GLU A 71 4.84 -16.87 13.03
C GLU A 71 5.66 -15.63 12.70
N ALA A 72 5.07 -14.67 12.00
CA ALA A 72 5.68 -13.38 11.73
C ALA A 72 4.82 -12.28 12.35
N ALA A 73 5.49 -11.29 12.94
CA ALA A 73 4.82 -10.12 13.50
C ALA A 73 5.27 -8.85 12.75
N LEU A 74 4.31 -8.00 12.43
CA LEU A 74 4.49 -6.65 11.89
C LEU A 74 3.90 -5.64 12.88
N PRO A 75 4.67 -5.21 13.88
CA PRO A 75 4.17 -4.40 15.01
C PRO A 75 3.52 -3.09 14.57
N ARG A 76 4.04 -2.43 13.53
CA ARG A 76 3.47 -1.20 12.99
C ARG A 76 2.04 -1.41 12.46
N ALA A 77 1.78 -2.55 11.85
CA ALA A 77 0.46 -2.93 11.35
C ALA A 77 -0.42 -3.54 12.44
N GLY A 78 0.12 -3.85 13.62
CA GLY A 78 -0.54 -4.67 14.63
C GLY A 78 -0.86 -6.08 14.13
N LEU A 79 -0.16 -6.57 13.09
CA LEU A 79 -0.47 -7.78 12.35
C LEU A 79 0.42 -8.94 12.80
N VAL A 80 -0.19 -10.07 13.09
CA VAL A 80 0.48 -11.36 13.31
C VAL A 80 0.09 -12.28 12.18
N LEU A 81 1.08 -12.92 11.55
CA LEU A 81 0.92 -13.85 10.43
C LEU A 81 1.37 -15.24 10.87
N GLU A 82 0.52 -16.23 10.71
CA GLU A 82 0.91 -17.64 10.75
C GLU A 82 1.23 -18.10 9.33
N LEU A 83 2.40 -18.70 9.14
CA LEU A 83 2.89 -19.19 7.86
C LEU A 83 3.17 -20.69 7.99
N SER A 84 2.74 -21.46 7.02
CA SER A 84 3.06 -22.88 6.93
C SER A 84 3.18 -23.32 5.49
N GLY A 85 3.96 -24.36 5.25
CA GLY A 85 4.10 -24.89 3.90
C GLY A 85 4.82 -26.22 3.83
N LYS A 86 4.74 -26.84 2.66
CA LYS A 86 5.48 -28.06 2.31
C LYS A 86 5.91 -28.00 0.84
N GLY A 87 7.20 -28.19 0.59
CA GLY A 87 7.76 -28.01 -0.73
C GLY A 87 7.60 -26.57 -1.22
N ALA A 88 6.96 -26.37 -2.36
CA ALA A 88 6.64 -25.07 -2.91
C ALA A 88 5.30 -24.50 -2.42
N ALA A 89 4.51 -25.28 -1.69
CA ALA A 89 3.22 -24.81 -1.17
C ALA A 89 3.43 -23.89 0.04
N LEU A 90 2.70 -22.80 0.07
CA LEU A 90 2.64 -21.83 1.18
C LEU A 90 1.18 -21.59 1.54
N ARG A 91 0.88 -21.56 2.82
CA ARG A 91 -0.37 -21.04 3.37
C ARG A 91 -0.04 -20.00 4.44
N PHE A 92 -0.84 -18.97 4.51
CA PHE A 92 -0.76 -17.98 5.57
C PHE A 92 -2.14 -17.54 6.02
N THR A 93 -2.24 -17.23 7.29
CA THR A 93 -3.34 -16.48 7.88
C THR A 93 -2.74 -15.32 8.68
N GLY A 94 -3.46 -14.22 8.75
CA GLY A 94 -2.99 -13.05 9.46
C GLY A 94 -4.13 -12.31 10.13
N GLU A 95 -3.88 -11.82 11.32
CA GLU A 95 -4.86 -11.10 12.12
C GLU A 95 -4.26 -9.82 12.73
N ALA A 96 -5.05 -8.77 12.71
CA ALA A 96 -4.83 -7.52 13.42
C ALA A 96 -6.19 -6.99 13.92
N PRO A 97 -6.24 -6.05 14.87
CA PRO A 97 -7.50 -5.43 15.28
C PRO A 97 -8.25 -4.83 14.09
N GLY A 98 -9.36 -5.46 13.69
CA GLY A 98 -10.16 -5.03 12.53
C GLY A 98 -9.63 -5.46 11.16
N LEU A 99 -8.66 -6.36 11.07
CA LEU A 99 -8.13 -6.89 9.82
C LEU A 99 -7.89 -8.40 9.92
N ALA A 100 -8.34 -9.13 8.92
CA ALA A 100 -8.00 -10.53 8.72
C ALA A 100 -7.49 -10.75 7.29
N LEU A 101 -6.45 -11.56 7.16
CA LEU A 101 -5.83 -11.95 5.90
C LEU A 101 -5.76 -13.46 5.84
N ALA A 102 -5.95 -14.04 4.67
CA ALA A 102 -5.65 -15.45 4.42
C ALA A 102 -5.21 -15.62 2.96
N GLY A 103 -4.34 -16.59 2.74
CA GLY A 103 -3.93 -16.89 1.39
C GLY A 103 -2.99 -18.08 1.31
N GLY A 104 -2.57 -18.36 0.09
CA GLY A 104 -1.62 -19.43 -0.15
C GLY A 104 -1.35 -19.66 -1.61
N TYR A 105 -0.36 -20.49 -1.84
CA TYR A 105 0.05 -20.99 -3.14
C TYR A 105 0.31 -22.49 -3.01
N GLY A 106 -0.05 -23.27 -4.03
CA GLY A 106 0.15 -24.73 -4.05
C GLY A 106 -0.73 -25.39 -5.11
N GLU A 107 -1.95 -25.78 -4.76
CA GLU A 107 -2.96 -26.27 -5.71
C GLU A 107 -3.58 -25.14 -6.55
N GLY A 108 -3.30 -23.90 -6.19
CA GLY A 108 -3.73 -22.67 -6.82
C GLY A 108 -3.26 -21.48 -5.99
N LEU A 109 -3.49 -20.28 -6.50
CA LEU A 109 -3.28 -19.04 -5.75
C LEU A 109 -4.59 -18.71 -5.03
N ALA A 110 -4.51 -18.45 -3.73
CA ALA A 110 -5.62 -17.96 -2.92
C ALA A 110 -5.20 -16.69 -2.17
N LEU A 111 -6.08 -15.71 -2.10
CA LEU A 111 -5.88 -14.51 -1.31
C LEU A 111 -7.24 -13.96 -0.89
N SER A 112 -7.38 -13.63 0.39
CA SER A 112 -8.51 -12.89 0.93
C SER A 112 -8.04 -11.88 1.97
N LEU A 113 -8.65 -10.71 1.95
CA LEU A 113 -8.50 -9.66 2.94
C LEU A 113 -9.89 -9.25 3.40
N PHE A 114 -10.06 -9.09 4.70
CA PHE A 114 -11.29 -8.66 5.31
C PHE A 114 -11.00 -7.59 6.37
N ALA A 115 -11.60 -6.42 6.22
CA ALA A 115 -11.39 -5.28 7.10
C ALA A 115 -12.70 -4.80 7.75
N ARG A 116 -12.67 -4.57 9.07
CA ARG A 116 -13.76 -4.01 9.88
C ARG A 116 -13.26 -2.85 10.73
N GLY A 117 -12.99 -1.73 10.07
CA GLY A 117 -12.51 -0.52 10.73
C GLY A 117 -11.03 -0.59 11.11
N TYR A 118 -10.23 -1.29 10.32
CA TYR A 118 -8.78 -1.33 10.52
C TYR A 118 -8.19 0.07 10.46
N ASP A 119 -7.45 0.45 11.51
CA ASP A 119 -6.86 1.78 11.65
C ASP A 119 -5.61 1.92 10.79
N LEU A 120 -5.60 2.92 9.91
CA LEU A 120 -4.47 3.27 9.05
C LEU A 120 -3.57 4.37 9.64
N ALA A 121 -3.88 4.88 10.83
CA ALA A 121 -3.07 5.92 11.49
C ALA A 121 -1.61 5.51 11.72
N PRO A 122 -1.25 4.25 12.04
CA PRO A 122 0.13 3.80 12.14
C PRO A 122 0.95 4.01 10.85
N PHE A 123 0.28 4.11 9.71
CA PHE A 123 0.89 4.39 8.40
C PHE A 123 0.89 5.88 8.03
N GLY A 124 0.48 6.75 8.95
CA GLY A 124 0.39 8.20 8.72
C GLY A 124 -0.88 8.64 8.01
N LEU A 125 -1.88 7.78 7.89
CA LEU A 125 -3.16 8.07 7.27
C LEU A 125 -4.25 8.09 8.35
N PRO A 126 -4.86 9.24 8.69
CA PRO A 126 -5.97 9.31 9.63
C PRO A 126 -7.25 8.75 8.99
N ALA A 127 -7.29 7.45 8.81
CA ALA A 127 -8.31 6.75 8.06
C ALA A 127 -8.60 5.36 8.62
N ARG A 128 -9.77 4.82 8.27
CA ARG A 128 -10.17 3.46 8.59
C ARG A 128 -10.53 2.69 7.34
N LEU A 129 -10.11 1.42 7.29
CA LEU A 129 -10.37 0.50 6.19
C LEU A 129 -11.51 -0.45 6.53
N TRP A 130 -12.40 -0.66 5.56
CA TRP A 130 -13.57 -1.54 5.64
C TRP A 130 -13.72 -2.34 4.36
N GLY A 131 -14.32 -3.53 4.45
CA GLY A 131 -14.69 -4.34 3.31
C GLY A 131 -13.88 -5.59 3.13
N ASP A 132 -14.00 -6.19 1.97
CA ASP A 132 -13.35 -7.45 1.61
C ASP A 132 -12.71 -7.37 0.22
N TRP A 133 -11.64 -8.12 0.04
CA TRP A 133 -10.94 -8.24 -1.23
C TRP A 133 -10.31 -9.62 -1.39
N GLY A 134 -10.47 -10.21 -2.56
CA GLY A 134 -9.88 -11.51 -2.91
C GLY A 134 -9.25 -11.51 -4.30
N LEU A 135 -8.96 -12.70 -4.81
CA LEU A 135 -8.42 -12.85 -6.17
C LEU A 135 -9.40 -12.39 -7.25
N GLU A 136 -10.67 -12.60 -7.02
CA GLU A 136 -11.76 -12.18 -7.93
C GLU A 136 -12.14 -10.71 -7.75
N GLY A 137 -11.36 -9.98 -6.94
CA GLY A 137 -11.64 -8.61 -6.56
C GLY A 137 -12.44 -8.50 -5.28
N GLY A 138 -13.21 -7.42 -5.15
CA GLY A 138 -13.98 -7.11 -3.95
C GLY A 138 -14.32 -5.65 -3.86
N ARG A 139 -14.66 -5.22 -2.65
CA ARG A 139 -14.94 -3.83 -2.34
C ARG A 139 -14.26 -3.42 -1.05
N LEU A 140 -13.37 -2.43 -1.14
CA LEU A 140 -12.74 -1.78 0.01
C LEU A 140 -13.20 -0.34 0.12
N ARG A 141 -13.43 0.12 1.34
CA ARG A 141 -13.78 1.51 1.65
C ARG A 141 -12.78 2.06 2.66
N VAL A 142 -12.19 3.17 2.34
CA VAL A 142 -11.33 3.95 3.21
C VAL A 142 -12.10 5.19 3.65
N GLU A 143 -12.31 5.36 4.94
CA GLU A 143 -12.99 6.49 5.53
C GLU A 143 -11.98 7.43 6.20
N THR A 144 -12.05 8.71 5.87
CA THR A 144 -11.24 9.78 6.45
C THR A 144 -12.14 10.86 7.03
N PRO A 145 -11.63 11.77 7.86
CA PRO A 145 -12.39 12.97 8.30
C PRO A 145 -12.86 13.87 7.14
N TYR A 146 -12.23 13.74 5.96
CA TYR A 146 -12.48 14.59 4.79
C TYR A 146 -13.35 13.93 3.72
N GLY A 147 -13.74 12.67 3.90
CA GLY A 147 -14.55 11.92 2.95
C GLY A 147 -14.17 10.44 2.90
N GLN A 148 -14.65 9.77 1.89
CA GLN A 148 -14.39 8.35 1.69
C GLN A 148 -13.84 8.06 0.30
N ALA A 149 -13.02 7.03 0.21
CA ALA A 149 -12.61 6.42 -1.03
C ALA A 149 -13.12 4.98 -1.08
N VAL A 150 -13.68 4.57 -2.20
CA VAL A 150 -14.16 3.20 -2.41
C VAL A 150 -13.40 2.61 -3.60
N LEU A 151 -12.81 1.44 -3.38
CA LEU A 151 -12.21 0.63 -4.43
C LEU A 151 -13.15 -0.55 -4.71
N GLU A 152 -13.51 -0.74 -5.96
CA GLU A 152 -14.31 -1.88 -6.43
C GLU A 152 -13.58 -2.55 -7.59
N GLY A 153 -13.34 -3.84 -7.48
CA GLY A 153 -12.63 -4.60 -8.50
C GLY A 153 -13.25 -5.95 -8.79
N THR A 154 -13.04 -6.42 -10.00
CA THR A 154 -13.42 -7.76 -10.47
C THR A 154 -12.20 -8.65 -10.67
N ALA A 155 -11.02 -8.17 -10.28
CA ALA A 155 -9.77 -8.90 -10.30
C ALA A 155 -8.82 -8.33 -9.24
N LEU A 156 -7.85 -9.13 -8.80
CA LEU A 156 -6.89 -8.74 -7.76
C LEU A 156 -6.15 -7.42 -8.06
N LEU A 157 -5.82 -7.19 -9.33
CA LEU A 157 -4.89 -6.14 -9.75
C LEU A 157 -5.56 -4.99 -10.53
N ARG A 158 -6.89 -4.93 -10.54
CA ARG A 158 -7.63 -3.85 -11.20
C ARG A 158 -8.83 -3.44 -10.39
N ALA A 159 -8.93 -2.17 -10.05
CA ALA A 159 -10.03 -1.64 -9.29
C ALA A 159 -10.50 -0.30 -9.84
N ARG A 160 -11.80 -0.03 -9.75
CA ARG A 160 -12.35 1.32 -9.88
C ARG A 160 -12.20 2.03 -8.55
N LEU A 161 -11.84 3.28 -8.60
CA LEU A 161 -11.70 4.17 -7.45
C LEU A 161 -12.80 5.22 -7.51
N PHE A 162 -13.57 5.35 -6.44
CA PHE A 162 -14.56 6.39 -6.25
C PHE A 162 -14.18 7.22 -5.04
N LEU A 163 -14.10 8.53 -5.21
CA LEU A 163 -13.87 9.49 -4.14
C LEU A 163 -15.17 10.25 -3.85
N LYS A 164 -15.52 10.37 -2.58
CA LYS A 164 -16.67 11.15 -2.16
C LYS A 164 -16.37 11.88 -0.86
N GLY A 165 -16.39 13.20 -0.92
CA GLY A 165 -16.19 14.07 0.22
C GLY A 165 -17.10 15.29 0.19
N PRO A 166 -17.10 16.12 1.23
CA PRO A 166 -17.93 17.32 1.28
C PRO A 166 -17.53 18.36 0.23
N TYR A 167 -16.29 18.30 -0.25
CA TYR A 167 -15.72 19.31 -1.17
C TYR A 167 -15.14 18.69 -2.45
N LEU A 168 -15.04 17.36 -2.54
CA LEU A 168 -14.39 16.66 -3.63
C LEU A 168 -15.16 15.38 -3.97
N GLU A 169 -15.40 15.19 -5.25
CA GLU A 169 -15.87 13.93 -5.82
C GLU A 169 -14.96 13.52 -6.97
N GLY A 170 -14.80 12.22 -7.19
CA GLY A 170 -13.96 11.75 -8.27
C GLY A 170 -14.14 10.28 -8.58
N GLU A 171 -13.69 9.89 -9.75
CA GLU A 171 -13.65 8.50 -10.19
C GLU A 171 -12.36 8.21 -10.94
N GLY A 172 -11.91 6.98 -10.87
CA GLY A 172 -10.69 6.57 -11.52
C GLY A 172 -10.50 5.07 -11.55
N GLU A 173 -9.31 4.67 -11.95
CA GLU A 173 -8.89 3.27 -11.98
C GLU A 173 -7.54 3.14 -11.28
N VAL A 174 -7.41 2.09 -10.48
CA VAL A 174 -6.16 1.65 -9.86
C VAL A 174 -5.69 0.39 -10.56
N PHE A 175 -4.42 0.34 -10.91
CA PHE A 175 -3.78 -0.80 -11.56
C PHE A 175 -2.37 -1.01 -10.96
N PRO A 176 -1.70 -2.15 -11.20
CA PRO A 176 -0.41 -2.47 -10.56
C PRO A 176 0.65 -1.40 -10.77
N GLU A 177 0.68 -0.80 -11.94
CA GLU A 177 1.68 0.20 -12.32
C GLU A 177 1.34 1.60 -11.82
N GLY A 178 0.09 1.88 -11.44
CA GLY A 178 -0.29 3.25 -11.09
C GLY A 178 -1.77 3.51 -10.89
N LEU A 179 -2.15 4.77 -11.10
CA LEU A 179 -3.48 5.32 -10.88
C LEU A 179 -3.87 6.26 -12.01
N SER A 180 -5.13 6.26 -12.41
CA SER A 180 -5.79 7.28 -13.21
C SER A 180 -6.99 7.82 -12.47
N LEU A 181 -7.16 9.13 -12.38
CA LEU A 181 -8.23 9.77 -11.60
C LEU A 181 -8.76 11.01 -12.30
N ARG A 182 -10.09 11.17 -12.31
CA ARG A 182 -10.79 12.43 -12.61
C ARG A 182 -11.54 12.86 -11.36
N PHE A 183 -11.55 14.16 -11.10
CA PHE A 183 -12.20 14.69 -9.92
C PHE A 183 -12.80 16.08 -10.18
N SER A 184 -13.82 16.41 -9.43
CA SER A 184 -14.40 17.75 -9.35
C SER A 184 -14.52 18.17 -7.89
N GLY A 185 -14.44 19.47 -7.63
CA GLY A 185 -14.51 19.99 -6.28
C GLY A 185 -15.27 21.29 -6.20
N ARG A 186 -15.92 21.50 -5.05
CA ARG A 186 -16.62 22.75 -4.69
C ARG A 186 -16.29 23.10 -3.26
N TYR A 187 -15.99 24.36 -3.03
CA TYR A 187 -15.80 24.89 -1.68
C TYR A 187 -16.52 26.22 -1.56
N ARG A 188 -17.22 26.44 -0.44
CA ARG A 188 -17.89 27.70 -0.13
C ARG A 188 -17.65 28.07 1.33
N ALA A 189 -17.08 29.23 1.57
CA ALA A 189 -16.94 29.79 2.90
C ALA A 189 -16.79 31.33 2.83
N GLY A 190 -17.37 32.04 3.78
CA GLY A 190 -17.18 33.49 3.92
C GLY A 190 -17.58 34.32 2.69
N GLY A 191 -18.55 33.85 1.88
CA GLY A 191 -18.94 34.51 0.63
C GLY A 191 -18.05 34.14 -0.58
N VAL A 192 -16.95 33.42 -0.38
CA VAL A 192 -16.10 32.91 -1.44
C VAL A 192 -16.59 31.54 -1.90
N ALA A 193 -16.73 31.33 -3.20
CA ALA A 193 -16.99 30.03 -3.81
C ALA A 193 -15.84 29.65 -4.73
N VAL A 194 -15.35 28.43 -4.62
CA VAL A 194 -14.33 27.86 -5.51
C VAL A 194 -14.91 26.60 -6.12
N GLU A 195 -14.91 26.52 -7.43
CA GLU A 195 -15.34 25.34 -8.17
C GLU A 195 -14.25 24.97 -9.17
N GLY A 196 -13.97 23.68 -9.31
CA GLY A 196 -12.95 23.22 -10.23
C GLY A 196 -13.06 21.74 -10.53
N GLU A 197 -12.42 21.37 -11.61
CA GLU A 197 -12.29 19.98 -12.05
C GLU A 197 -10.85 19.67 -12.42
N GLY A 198 -10.51 18.41 -12.40
CA GLY A 198 -9.17 17.99 -12.74
C GLY A 198 -9.08 16.51 -13.03
N GLY A 199 -7.89 16.11 -13.38
CA GLY A 199 -7.59 14.71 -13.59
C GLY A 199 -6.13 14.50 -13.91
N GLY A 200 -5.76 13.25 -13.95
CA GLY A 200 -4.40 12.85 -14.22
C GLY A 200 -4.16 11.45 -13.68
N GLY A 201 -2.91 11.15 -13.45
CA GLY A 201 -2.46 9.86 -12.96
C GLY A 201 -1.01 9.61 -13.36
N GLY A 202 -0.65 8.35 -13.44
CA GLY A 202 0.68 7.90 -13.81
C GLY A 202 1.12 6.71 -12.97
N PRO A 203 2.36 6.28 -13.14
CA PRO A 203 2.93 5.21 -12.34
C PRO A 203 3.09 5.64 -10.87
N TRP A 204 3.06 4.65 -9.96
CA TRP A 204 3.36 4.88 -8.55
C TRP A 204 4.75 5.52 -8.40
N GLY A 205 4.84 6.62 -7.69
CA GLY A 205 6.07 7.39 -7.56
C GLY A 205 6.26 8.50 -8.60
N ALA A 206 5.34 8.66 -9.57
CA ALA A 206 5.35 9.75 -10.55
C ALA A 206 3.93 10.14 -10.99
N LEU A 207 3.02 10.30 -10.02
CA LEU A 207 1.63 10.70 -10.30
C LEU A 207 1.58 12.21 -10.60
N ARG A 208 0.85 12.59 -11.64
CA ARG A 208 0.65 13.99 -12.04
C ARG A 208 -0.82 14.28 -12.27
N PHE A 209 -1.31 15.33 -11.63
CA PHE A 209 -2.68 15.79 -11.74
C PHE A 209 -2.71 17.24 -12.20
N ARG A 210 -3.66 17.57 -13.06
CA ARG A 210 -3.96 18.93 -13.48
C ARG A 210 -5.34 19.29 -12.99
N LEU A 211 -5.51 20.53 -12.59
CA LEU A 211 -6.78 21.07 -12.14
C LEU A 211 -7.00 22.45 -12.80
N ALA A 212 -8.26 22.76 -13.05
CA ALA A 212 -8.69 24.06 -13.55
C ALA A 212 -10.03 24.41 -12.89
N GLY A 213 -10.27 25.71 -12.67
CA GLY A 213 -11.49 26.14 -12.04
C GLY A 213 -11.60 27.65 -11.96
N GLU A 214 -12.60 28.08 -11.19
CA GLU A 214 -12.90 29.49 -10.92
C GLU A 214 -13.07 29.73 -9.43
N ALA A 215 -12.55 30.83 -8.95
CA ALA A 215 -12.85 31.38 -7.65
C ALA A 215 -13.77 32.60 -7.82
N ARG A 216 -14.89 32.59 -7.13
CA ARG A 216 -15.86 33.69 -7.11
C ARG A 216 -15.81 34.37 -5.75
N VAL A 217 -15.41 35.62 -5.77
CA VAL A 217 -15.33 36.49 -4.59
C VAL A 217 -16.40 37.56 -4.73
N PRO A 218 -17.13 37.96 -3.66
CA PRO A 218 -18.12 39.03 -3.74
C PRO A 218 -17.51 40.30 -4.35
N TYR A 219 -18.26 40.91 -5.25
CA TYR A 219 -17.88 42.17 -5.94
C TYR A 219 -16.70 42.10 -6.90
N LEU A 220 -16.14 40.91 -7.18
CA LEU A 220 -15.09 40.72 -8.18
C LEU A 220 -15.60 39.82 -9.32
N GLU A 221 -15.02 39.99 -10.51
CA GLU A 221 -15.22 39.04 -11.60
C GLU A 221 -14.68 37.66 -11.23
N PRO A 222 -15.24 36.57 -11.78
CA PRO A 222 -14.74 35.22 -11.55
C PRO A 222 -13.25 35.14 -11.91
N LEU A 223 -12.46 34.62 -10.98
CA LEU A 223 -11.02 34.47 -11.11
C LEU A 223 -10.66 33.05 -11.54
N PRO A 224 -10.33 32.84 -12.83
CA PRO A 224 -9.92 31.52 -13.27
C PRO A 224 -8.57 31.12 -12.68
N PHE A 225 -8.40 29.86 -12.33
CA PHE A 225 -7.13 29.31 -11.87
C PHE A 225 -6.79 27.99 -12.58
N ARG A 226 -5.53 27.68 -12.64
CA ARG A 226 -5.01 26.38 -13.08
C ARG A 226 -3.97 25.91 -12.10
N GLY A 227 -3.84 24.58 -11.95
CA GLY A 227 -2.85 24.00 -11.08
C GLY A 227 -2.34 22.67 -11.58
N GLU A 228 -1.16 22.33 -11.11
CA GLU A 228 -0.55 21.03 -11.29
C GLU A 228 -0.10 20.51 -9.92
N VAL A 229 -0.33 19.22 -9.69
CA VAL A 229 0.13 18.51 -8.50
C VAL A 229 0.93 17.31 -8.98
N GLU A 230 2.13 17.17 -8.48
CA GLU A 230 3.01 16.03 -8.70
C GLU A 230 3.25 15.32 -7.38
N VAL A 231 3.05 14.00 -7.37
CA VAL A 231 3.29 13.14 -6.21
C VAL A 231 4.36 12.11 -6.60
N ALA A 232 5.55 12.29 -6.04
CA ALA A 232 6.68 11.38 -6.20
C ALA A 232 7.26 11.04 -4.80
N ASP A 233 8.46 11.45 -4.48
CA ASP A 233 9.04 11.34 -3.13
C ASP A 233 8.45 12.36 -2.13
N GLY A 234 7.49 13.15 -2.60
CA GLY A 234 6.76 14.19 -1.86
C GLY A 234 5.68 14.79 -2.73
N VAL A 235 4.92 15.73 -2.17
CA VAL A 235 3.86 16.45 -2.89
C VAL A 235 4.39 17.81 -3.31
N ARG A 236 4.40 18.07 -4.61
CA ARG A 236 4.71 19.38 -5.20
C ARG A 236 3.46 19.92 -5.86
N TYR A 237 3.17 21.17 -5.69
CA TYR A 237 2.04 21.82 -6.37
C TYR A 237 2.45 23.17 -6.94
N ARG A 238 1.81 23.54 -8.04
CA ARG A 238 1.93 24.83 -8.68
C ARG A 238 0.52 25.34 -9.01
N LEU A 239 0.19 26.53 -8.51
CA LEU A 239 -1.06 27.22 -8.80
C LEU A 239 -0.75 28.45 -9.64
N GLN A 240 -1.57 28.68 -10.67
CA GLN A 240 -1.52 29.87 -11.52
C GLN A 240 -2.90 30.51 -11.53
N GLY A 241 -2.96 31.75 -11.11
CA GLY A 241 -4.14 32.61 -11.20
C GLY A 241 -4.07 33.53 -12.42
N PRO A 242 -5.08 34.36 -12.64
CA PRO A 242 -5.05 35.40 -13.64
C PRO A 242 -3.85 36.32 -13.35
N ARG A 243 -3.06 36.64 -14.38
CA ARG A 243 -2.07 37.70 -14.27
C ARG A 243 -2.84 38.99 -13.97
N ALA A 244 -2.48 39.70 -12.90
CA ALA A 244 -3.00 41.02 -12.66
C ALA A 244 -2.79 41.88 -13.95
N PRO A 245 -3.81 42.52 -14.46
CA PRO A 245 -3.60 43.45 -15.59
C PRO A 245 -2.74 44.59 -15.09
N GLY A 246 -1.53 44.73 -15.61
CA GLY A 246 -0.65 45.86 -15.40
C GLY A 246 0.27 45.73 -14.18
N GLY A 247 1.39 45.12 -14.39
CA GLY A 247 2.55 45.08 -13.51
C GLY A 247 3.77 44.65 -14.29
N GLU A 248 4.16 45.43 -15.33
CA GLU A 248 5.55 45.53 -15.72
C GLU A 248 6.25 46.30 -14.57
N GLY A 249 6.86 45.56 -13.69
CA GLY A 249 7.73 46.04 -12.62
C GLY A 249 9.11 45.47 -12.88
N ALA A 250 10.04 46.38 -13.14
CA ALA A 250 11.45 46.18 -13.40
C ALA A 250 12.17 45.39 -12.29
#